data_030b21d91aa12925eeb919671112bd93
#
_entry.id   030b21d91aa12925eeb919671112bd93
#
_cell.length_a   1.000
_cell.length_b   1.000
_cell.length_c   1.000
_cell.angle_alpha   90.00
_cell.angle_beta   90.00
_cell.angle_gamma   90.00
#
_symmetry.space_group_name_H-M   'P 1'
#
loop_
_entity.id
_entity.type
_entity.pdbx_description
1 polymer ?
#
loop_
_entity_poly.entity_id
_entity_poly.type
_entity_poly.pdbx_seq_one_letter_code
_entity_poly.pdbx_strand_id
1 'polypeptide(L)'
;MGSKILVVEDERITAEDIKSGLENAGYRVPAMVSTGEDAVDKAGKLRPDLVLMDIRLKGKMDGIEAAGQIKLRYNIPVIYLTAYSDEYTIKRAKITEPSGYIVKDETGLVKKPFEESELHNVIEITLHRHKMEKDHDMLLSAMLKNINDAVISTNADGKIILMNSLAESLTGWDLNDANGKELREVFKPLDKHYESINDFYKNNELLKDNVILKNKQGEDIPVKCNLKIIRDNDYDINGFMLVFNH
;
A
#
# COMPACT_ATOMS: atom_id res chain seq x y z
N MET A 1 22.56 -13.31 1.24
CA MET A 1 21.69 -14.17 2.08
C MET A 1 20.37 -14.35 1.33
N GLY A 2 19.87 -15.60 1.15
CA GLY A 2 18.61 -15.83 0.42
C GLY A 2 17.40 -15.19 1.11
N SER A 3 16.40 -14.73 0.33
CA SER A 3 15.16 -14.16 0.85
C SER A 3 14.39 -15.17 1.70
N LYS A 4 13.69 -14.68 2.72
CA LYS A 4 12.89 -15.50 3.64
C LYS A 4 11.48 -15.65 3.11
N ILE A 5 11.02 -16.87 2.93
CA ILE A 5 9.68 -17.17 2.45
C ILE A 5 8.92 -17.96 3.53
N LEU A 6 7.77 -17.44 3.95
CA LEU A 6 6.84 -18.18 4.80
C LEU A 6 5.93 -19.02 3.90
N VAL A 7 5.84 -20.33 4.16
CA VAL A 7 4.95 -21.23 3.44
C VAL A 7 3.72 -21.50 4.29
N VAL A 8 2.53 -21.31 3.70
CA VAL A 8 1.23 -21.54 4.34
C VAL A 8 0.47 -22.57 3.50
N GLU A 9 0.39 -23.79 4.00
CA GLU A 9 -0.16 -24.94 3.30
C GLU A 9 -0.64 -25.97 4.33
N ASP A 10 -1.88 -26.41 4.24
CA ASP A 10 -2.45 -27.34 5.22
C ASP A 10 -2.18 -28.82 4.91
N GLU A 11 -1.70 -29.11 3.70
CA GLU A 11 -1.26 -30.44 3.31
C GLU A 11 0.26 -30.58 3.52
N ARG A 12 0.65 -31.40 4.52
CA ARG A 12 2.03 -31.51 4.95
C ARG A 12 3.00 -31.95 3.84
N ILE A 13 2.57 -32.87 2.97
CA ILE A 13 3.45 -33.38 1.90
C ILE A 13 3.72 -32.26 0.89
N THR A 14 2.70 -31.54 0.50
CA THR A 14 2.79 -30.39 -0.40
C THR A 14 3.66 -29.28 0.21
N ALA A 15 3.49 -28.98 1.50
CA ALA A 15 4.32 -28.00 2.20
C ALA A 15 5.82 -28.36 2.20
N GLU A 16 6.17 -29.63 2.45
CA GLU A 16 7.56 -30.11 2.43
C GLU A 16 8.16 -30.09 1.00
N ASP A 17 7.38 -30.43 -0.02
CA ASP A 17 7.79 -30.36 -1.43
C ASP A 17 8.09 -28.89 -1.82
N ILE A 18 7.20 -27.96 -1.49
CA ILE A 18 7.39 -26.52 -1.75
C ILE A 18 8.63 -26.02 -1.03
N LYS A 19 8.80 -26.36 0.26
CA LYS A 19 9.97 -25.97 1.03
C LYS A 19 11.26 -26.46 0.38
N SER A 20 11.30 -27.75 0.00
CA SER A 20 12.50 -28.35 -0.62
C SER A 20 12.86 -27.65 -1.93
N GLY A 21 11.87 -27.36 -2.77
CA GLY A 21 12.07 -26.59 -4.03
C GLY A 21 12.59 -25.19 -3.78
N LEU A 22 12.04 -24.49 -2.78
CA LEU A 22 12.50 -23.14 -2.43
C LEU A 22 13.94 -23.14 -1.88
N GLU A 23 14.28 -24.09 -1.00
CA GLU A 23 15.62 -24.22 -0.43
C GLU A 23 16.65 -24.59 -1.50
N ASN A 24 16.30 -25.45 -2.45
CA ASN A 24 17.14 -25.76 -3.62
C ASN A 24 17.36 -24.54 -4.52
N ALA A 25 16.37 -23.66 -4.66
CA ALA A 25 16.48 -22.40 -5.38
C ALA A 25 17.24 -21.29 -4.59
N GLY A 26 17.72 -21.58 -3.36
CA GLY A 26 18.52 -20.66 -2.57
C GLY A 26 17.72 -19.74 -1.63
N TYR A 27 16.41 -19.93 -1.51
CA TYR A 27 15.59 -19.22 -0.52
C TYR A 27 15.70 -19.87 0.87
N ARG A 28 15.26 -19.13 1.89
CA ARG A 28 15.14 -19.65 3.26
C ARG A 28 13.67 -19.78 3.62
N VAL A 29 13.30 -20.93 4.18
CA VAL A 29 11.93 -21.17 4.67
C VAL A 29 11.97 -21.23 6.22
N PRO A 30 11.81 -20.08 6.91
CA PRO A 30 11.92 -20.01 8.36
C PRO A 30 10.80 -20.73 9.10
N ALA A 31 9.65 -20.91 8.45
CA ALA A 31 8.53 -21.67 8.97
C ALA A 31 7.61 -22.15 7.86
N MET A 32 6.90 -23.26 8.14
CA MET A 32 5.70 -23.71 7.45
C MET A 32 4.56 -23.73 8.45
N VAL A 33 3.38 -23.26 8.04
CA VAL A 33 2.18 -23.24 8.88
C VAL A 33 0.98 -23.73 8.08
N SER A 34 -0.04 -24.22 8.77
CA SER A 34 -1.19 -24.89 8.13
C SER A 34 -2.52 -24.15 8.30
N THR A 35 -2.52 -23.00 9.02
CA THR A 35 -3.72 -22.20 9.27
C THR A 35 -3.49 -20.73 8.97
N GLY A 36 -4.56 -20.01 8.63
CA GLY A 36 -4.50 -18.56 8.38
C GLY A 36 -4.09 -17.77 9.62
N GLU A 37 -4.56 -18.18 10.80
CA GLU A 37 -4.24 -17.55 12.08
C GLU A 37 -2.74 -17.64 12.39
N ASP A 38 -2.15 -18.83 12.22
CA ASP A 38 -0.71 -19.02 12.41
C ASP A 38 0.11 -18.26 11.37
N ALA A 39 -0.41 -18.15 10.15
CA ALA A 39 0.24 -17.37 9.08
C ALA A 39 0.37 -15.90 9.48
N VAL A 40 -0.70 -15.28 9.97
CA VAL A 40 -0.67 -13.87 10.43
C VAL A 40 0.28 -13.70 11.62
N ASP A 41 0.25 -14.59 12.60
CA ASP A 41 1.15 -14.54 13.77
C ASP A 41 2.63 -14.67 13.35
N LYS A 42 2.95 -15.68 12.52
CA LYS A 42 4.31 -15.93 12.05
C LYS A 42 4.82 -14.83 11.13
N ALA A 43 3.98 -14.28 10.26
CA ALA A 43 4.35 -13.14 9.43
C ALA A 43 4.78 -11.94 10.28
N GLY A 44 4.06 -11.66 11.37
CA GLY A 44 4.41 -10.60 12.30
C GLY A 44 5.72 -10.84 13.05
N LYS A 45 5.96 -12.07 13.50
CA LYS A 45 7.15 -12.44 14.29
C LYS A 45 8.42 -12.61 13.46
N LEU A 46 8.31 -13.28 12.31
CA LEU A 46 9.46 -13.64 11.46
C LEU A 46 9.83 -12.60 10.44
N ARG A 47 8.86 -11.70 10.09
CA ARG A 47 9.01 -10.69 9.05
C ARG A 47 9.64 -11.30 7.78
N PRO A 48 8.96 -12.26 7.14
CA PRO A 48 9.44 -12.83 5.88
C PRO A 48 9.42 -11.78 4.78
N ASP A 49 10.21 -11.99 3.73
CA ASP A 49 10.26 -11.12 2.57
C ASP A 49 9.05 -11.38 1.63
N LEU A 50 8.45 -12.59 1.73
CA LEU A 50 7.32 -13.03 0.93
C LEU A 50 6.56 -14.16 1.65
N VAL A 51 5.26 -14.26 1.40
CA VAL A 51 4.42 -15.39 1.84
C VAL A 51 3.90 -16.13 0.62
N LEU A 52 4.11 -17.46 0.58
CA LEU A 52 3.37 -18.38 -0.29
C LEU A 52 2.16 -18.88 0.48
N MET A 53 0.96 -18.65 -0.03
CA MET A 53 -0.28 -18.85 0.69
C MET A 53 -1.23 -19.75 -0.09
N ASP A 54 -1.58 -20.90 0.45
CA ASP A 54 -2.73 -21.65 -0.06
C ASP A 54 -4.02 -20.88 0.24
N ILE A 55 -4.90 -20.84 -0.75
CA ILE A 55 -6.22 -20.22 -0.59
C ILE A 55 -7.11 -21.04 0.33
N ARG A 56 -7.04 -22.38 0.22
CA ARG A 56 -7.88 -23.31 0.99
C ARG A 56 -7.12 -23.86 2.19
N LEU A 57 -7.29 -23.21 3.32
CA LEU A 57 -6.67 -23.65 4.57
C LEU A 57 -7.70 -24.28 5.51
N LYS A 58 -7.23 -25.18 6.38
CA LYS A 58 -7.98 -25.65 7.54
C LYS A 58 -8.03 -24.54 8.61
N GLY A 59 -9.19 -24.40 9.23
CA GLY A 59 -9.34 -23.42 10.31
C GLY A 59 -10.54 -22.50 10.10
N LYS A 60 -10.58 -21.39 10.84
CA LYS A 60 -11.65 -20.40 10.74
C LYS A 60 -11.34 -19.30 9.74
N MET A 61 -10.05 -19.08 9.48
CA MET A 61 -9.53 -18.06 8.57
C MET A 61 -9.01 -18.72 7.29
N ASP A 62 -9.56 -18.37 6.13
CA ASP A 62 -9.04 -18.82 4.84
C ASP A 62 -7.76 -18.04 4.45
N GLY A 63 -7.07 -18.53 3.38
CA GLY A 63 -5.84 -17.89 2.93
C GLY A 63 -6.03 -16.48 2.39
N ILE A 64 -7.21 -16.13 1.88
CA ILE A 64 -7.52 -14.79 1.37
C ILE A 64 -7.63 -13.80 2.54
N GLU A 65 -8.35 -14.18 3.59
CA GLU A 65 -8.48 -13.36 4.80
C GLU A 65 -7.12 -13.16 5.49
N ALA A 66 -6.34 -14.25 5.58
CA ALA A 66 -4.99 -14.19 6.16
C ALA A 66 -4.07 -13.26 5.35
N ALA A 67 -4.09 -13.37 4.02
CA ALA A 67 -3.30 -12.52 3.13
C ALA A 67 -3.67 -11.04 3.27
N GLY A 68 -4.98 -10.73 3.34
CA GLY A 68 -5.45 -9.37 3.57
C GLY A 68 -4.93 -8.77 4.88
N GLN A 69 -4.94 -9.56 5.98
CA GLN A 69 -4.39 -9.12 7.26
C GLN A 69 -2.86 -8.95 7.22
N ILE A 70 -2.15 -9.86 6.56
CA ILE A 70 -0.69 -9.79 6.42
C ILE A 70 -0.29 -8.55 5.63
N LYS A 71 -0.96 -8.28 4.50
CA LYS A 71 -0.72 -7.09 3.69
C LYS A 71 -1.00 -5.81 4.47
N LEU A 72 -2.17 -5.71 5.10
CA LEU A 72 -2.59 -4.52 5.83
C LEU A 72 -1.68 -4.19 7.02
N ARG A 73 -1.28 -5.22 7.81
CA ARG A 73 -0.53 -5.01 9.06
C ARG A 73 0.98 -4.93 8.84
N TYR A 74 1.50 -5.63 7.85
CA TYR A 74 2.94 -5.85 7.74
C TYR A 74 3.52 -5.42 6.40
N ASN A 75 2.67 -5.15 5.41
CA ASN A 75 3.07 -4.82 4.04
C ASN A 75 4.05 -5.86 3.46
N ILE A 76 3.71 -7.16 3.62
CA ILE A 76 4.46 -8.28 3.09
C ILE A 76 3.73 -8.79 1.84
N PRO A 77 4.42 -8.98 0.71
CA PRO A 77 3.81 -9.48 -0.51
C PRO A 77 3.36 -10.93 -0.35
N VAL A 78 2.20 -11.25 -0.93
CA VAL A 78 1.62 -12.60 -0.90
C VAL A 78 1.45 -13.11 -2.32
N ILE A 79 1.92 -14.35 -2.56
CA ILE A 79 1.63 -15.14 -3.76
C ILE A 79 0.68 -16.25 -3.37
N TYR A 80 -0.44 -16.36 -4.07
CA TYR A 80 -1.38 -17.45 -3.84
C TYR A 80 -0.96 -18.72 -4.55
N LEU A 81 -1.09 -19.84 -3.85
CA LEU A 81 -1.08 -21.19 -4.41
C LEU A 81 -2.53 -21.60 -4.63
N THR A 82 -2.95 -21.86 -5.86
CA THR A 82 -4.34 -22.18 -6.17
C THR A 82 -4.44 -23.42 -7.07
N ALA A 83 -5.30 -24.36 -6.69
CA ALA A 83 -5.80 -25.34 -7.64
C ALA A 83 -6.82 -24.66 -8.55
N TYR A 84 -6.69 -24.88 -9.86
CA TYR A 84 -7.59 -24.31 -10.88
C TYR A 84 -9.04 -24.61 -10.53
N SER A 85 -9.75 -23.70 -9.87
CA SER A 85 -11.20 -23.84 -9.78
C SER A 85 -11.85 -22.62 -9.12
N ASP A 86 -12.76 -22.08 -9.74
CA ASP A 86 -13.85 -21.20 -9.32
C ASP A 86 -13.52 -19.69 -9.43
N GLU A 87 -14.22 -19.13 -10.40
CA GLU A 87 -14.20 -17.70 -10.72
C GLU A 87 -14.51 -16.81 -9.49
N TYR A 88 -15.25 -17.34 -8.51
CA TYR A 88 -15.59 -16.65 -7.28
C TYR A 88 -14.38 -16.48 -6.35
N THR A 89 -13.60 -17.54 -6.18
CA THR A 89 -12.37 -17.50 -5.35
C THR A 89 -11.34 -16.55 -5.97
N ILE A 90 -11.20 -16.54 -7.29
CA ILE A 90 -10.31 -15.61 -7.99
C ILE A 90 -10.78 -14.16 -7.82
N LYS A 91 -12.09 -13.89 -7.88
CA LYS A 91 -12.64 -12.56 -7.64
C LYS A 91 -12.38 -12.06 -6.21
N ARG A 92 -12.55 -12.94 -5.21
CA ARG A 92 -12.23 -12.60 -3.81
C ARG A 92 -10.73 -12.33 -3.62
N ALA A 93 -9.89 -13.18 -4.18
CA ALA A 93 -8.44 -13.04 -4.08
C ALA A 93 -7.93 -11.75 -4.74
N LYS A 94 -8.55 -11.28 -5.83
CA LYS A 94 -8.22 -10.00 -6.46
C LYS A 94 -8.39 -8.80 -5.54
N ILE A 95 -9.36 -8.84 -4.61
CA ILE A 95 -9.64 -7.73 -3.65
C ILE A 95 -8.45 -7.49 -2.72
N THR A 96 -7.67 -8.53 -2.40
CA THR A 96 -6.46 -8.39 -1.57
C THR A 96 -5.25 -7.90 -2.36
N GLU A 97 -5.41 -7.65 -3.68
CA GLU A 97 -4.33 -7.24 -4.59
C GLU A 97 -3.07 -8.09 -4.40
N PRO A 98 -3.15 -9.40 -4.64
CA PRO A 98 -2.01 -10.28 -4.45
C PRO A 98 -0.90 -9.96 -5.44
N SER A 99 0.31 -10.20 -5.03
CA SER A 99 1.49 -9.95 -5.86
C SER A 99 1.66 -10.99 -6.98
N GLY A 100 0.97 -12.14 -6.90
CA GLY A 100 0.99 -13.19 -7.91
C GLY A 100 0.10 -14.38 -7.58
N TYR A 101 -0.04 -15.28 -8.56
CA TYR A 101 -0.75 -16.56 -8.45
C TYR A 101 0.12 -17.65 -9.04
N ILE A 102 0.12 -18.82 -8.40
CA ILE A 102 0.73 -20.05 -8.90
C ILE A 102 -0.33 -21.13 -8.91
N VAL A 103 -0.49 -21.82 -10.03
CA VAL A 103 -1.50 -22.84 -10.20
C VAL A 103 -0.97 -24.21 -9.78
N LYS A 104 -1.69 -24.90 -8.88
CA LYS A 104 -1.50 -26.31 -8.54
C LYS A 104 -2.16 -27.18 -9.62
N ASP A 105 -1.70 -28.41 -9.82
CA ASP A 105 -2.35 -29.38 -10.69
C ASP A 105 -3.62 -29.99 -10.04
N GLU A 106 -4.31 -30.87 -10.81
CA GLU A 106 -5.54 -31.54 -10.35
C GLU A 106 -5.30 -32.47 -9.15
N THR A 107 -4.06 -32.86 -8.86
CA THR A 107 -3.69 -33.72 -7.72
C THR A 107 -3.43 -32.90 -6.44
N GLY A 108 -3.53 -31.58 -6.50
CA GLY A 108 -3.20 -30.69 -5.40
C GLY A 108 -1.70 -30.43 -5.25
N LEU A 109 -0.87 -31.13 -6.01
CA LEU A 109 0.55 -30.88 -6.12
C LEU A 109 0.77 -29.69 -7.06
N VAL A 110 1.75 -28.90 -6.78
CA VAL A 110 2.18 -27.88 -7.72
C VAL A 110 2.63 -28.63 -8.97
N LYS A 111 2.04 -28.31 -10.13
CA LYS A 111 2.10 -29.07 -11.39
C LYS A 111 3.53 -29.57 -11.69
N LYS A 112 3.76 -30.89 -11.75
CA LYS A 112 5.03 -31.46 -12.20
C LYS A 112 4.98 -31.74 -13.72
N PRO A 113 6.01 -31.38 -14.53
CA PRO A 113 7.20 -30.73 -13.98
C PRO A 113 6.92 -29.29 -13.62
N PHE A 114 7.00 -29.03 -12.33
CA PHE A 114 7.23 -27.69 -11.86
C PHE A 114 8.54 -27.29 -12.52
N GLU A 115 8.51 -26.43 -13.49
CA GLU A 115 9.75 -25.78 -13.83
C GLU A 115 10.12 -24.95 -12.61
N GLU A 116 11.12 -25.39 -11.85
CA GLU A 116 11.68 -24.62 -10.73
C GLU A 116 11.91 -23.15 -11.13
N SER A 117 12.07 -22.94 -12.44
CA SER A 117 12.13 -21.66 -13.11
C SER A 117 10.86 -20.81 -12.97
N GLU A 118 9.64 -21.39 -13.01
CA GLU A 118 8.38 -20.62 -12.99
C GLU A 118 8.11 -20.02 -11.60
N LEU A 119 8.22 -20.84 -10.52
CA LEU A 119 8.09 -20.36 -9.16
C LEU A 119 9.18 -19.33 -8.84
N HIS A 120 10.43 -19.65 -9.19
CA HIS A 120 11.55 -18.75 -9.00
C HIS A 120 11.29 -17.41 -9.70
N ASN A 121 10.86 -17.41 -10.96
CA ASN A 121 10.58 -16.19 -11.72
C ASN A 121 9.46 -15.36 -11.08
N VAL A 122 8.35 -15.99 -10.68
CA VAL A 122 7.24 -15.27 -10.02
C VAL A 122 7.68 -14.67 -8.69
N ILE A 123 8.46 -15.40 -7.90
CA ILE A 123 9.00 -14.91 -6.63
C ILE A 123 9.93 -13.72 -6.87
N GLU A 124 10.90 -13.84 -7.79
CA GLU A 124 11.89 -12.79 -8.07
C GLU A 124 11.19 -11.51 -8.59
N ILE A 125 10.24 -11.63 -9.52
CA ILE A 125 9.47 -10.49 -10.02
C ILE A 125 8.69 -9.83 -8.88
N THR A 126 8.07 -10.63 -8.02
CA THR A 126 7.30 -10.13 -6.87
C THR A 126 8.17 -9.40 -5.86
N LEU A 127 9.29 -9.99 -5.46
CA LEU A 127 10.24 -9.39 -4.53
C LEU A 127 10.84 -8.10 -5.10
N HIS A 128 11.21 -8.12 -6.39
CA HIS A 128 11.76 -6.94 -7.06
C HIS A 128 10.73 -5.80 -7.12
N ARG A 129 9.48 -6.08 -7.52
CA ARG A 129 8.40 -5.08 -7.56
C ARG A 129 8.15 -4.47 -6.17
N HIS A 130 7.99 -5.31 -5.16
CA HIS A 130 7.75 -4.86 -3.79
C HIS A 130 8.90 -4.01 -3.25
N LYS A 131 10.14 -4.36 -3.59
CA LYS A 131 11.32 -3.55 -3.25
C LYS A 131 11.28 -2.19 -3.94
N MET A 132 10.99 -2.15 -5.24
CA MET A 132 10.87 -0.90 -6.00
C MET A 132 9.79 0.02 -5.43
N GLU A 133 8.62 -0.52 -5.06
CA GLU A 133 7.53 0.22 -4.42
C GLU A 133 8.00 0.82 -3.07
N LYS A 134 8.64 0.02 -2.24
CA LYS A 134 9.22 0.49 -0.96
C LYS A 134 10.28 1.57 -1.13
N ASP A 135 11.20 1.38 -2.07
CA ASP A 135 12.27 2.34 -2.32
C ASP A 135 11.68 3.67 -2.85
N HIS A 136 10.65 3.60 -3.69
CA HIS A 136 9.91 4.76 -4.19
C HIS A 136 9.19 5.51 -3.06
N ASP A 137 8.47 4.81 -2.20
CA ASP A 137 7.78 5.39 -1.03
C ASP A 137 8.77 6.04 -0.05
N MET A 138 9.93 5.40 0.17
CA MET A 138 10.99 5.94 1.00
C MET A 138 11.58 7.21 0.40
N LEU A 139 11.82 7.24 -0.91
CA LEU A 139 12.33 8.40 -1.61
C LEU A 139 11.33 9.58 -1.54
N LEU A 140 10.06 9.33 -1.83
CA LEU A 140 8.99 10.33 -1.72
C LEU A 140 8.91 10.88 -0.29
N SER A 141 8.92 10.01 0.71
CA SER A 141 8.90 10.41 2.12
C SER A 141 10.12 11.26 2.49
N ALA A 142 11.31 10.90 1.99
CA ALA A 142 12.52 11.66 2.23
C ALA A 142 12.47 13.03 1.54
N MET A 143 11.98 13.10 0.31
CA MET A 143 11.78 14.37 -0.40
C MET A 143 10.82 15.29 0.36
N LEU A 144 9.66 14.77 0.76
CA LEU A 144 8.65 15.54 1.48
C LEU A 144 9.12 16.05 2.84
N LYS A 145 9.98 15.29 3.54
CA LYS A 145 10.58 15.72 4.83
C LYS A 145 11.61 16.81 4.67
N ASN A 146 12.29 16.89 3.52
CA ASN A 146 13.33 17.90 3.25
C ASN A 146 12.80 19.15 2.53
N ILE A 147 11.50 19.19 2.17
CA ILE A 147 10.87 20.40 1.65
C ILE A 147 10.61 21.34 2.83
N ASN A 148 11.11 22.57 2.71
CA ASN A 148 10.93 23.64 3.71
C ASN A 148 9.55 24.30 3.63
N ASP A 149 8.66 23.83 2.78
CA ASP A 149 7.28 24.26 2.64
C ASP A 149 6.33 23.18 3.14
N ALA A 150 5.21 23.58 3.70
CA ALA A 150 4.12 22.69 4.02
C ALA A 150 3.42 22.24 2.73
N VAL A 151 3.16 20.94 2.61
CA VAL A 151 2.53 20.31 1.42
C VAL A 151 1.34 19.48 1.84
N ILE A 152 0.20 19.76 1.20
CA ILE A 152 -1.01 18.93 1.27
C ILE A 152 -1.36 18.50 -0.16
N SER A 153 -1.61 17.20 -0.39
CA SER A 153 -2.12 16.70 -1.66
C SER A 153 -3.49 16.06 -1.49
N THR A 154 -4.33 16.19 -2.51
CA THR A 154 -5.68 15.62 -2.54
C THR A 154 -5.87 14.75 -3.77
N ASN A 155 -6.92 13.91 -3.75
CA ASN A 155 -7.45 13.26 -4.95
C ASN A 155 -8.26 14.26 -5.79
N ALA A 156 -8.83 13.78 -6.90
CA ALA A 156 -9.68 14.57 -7.82
C ALA A 156 -10.92 15.17 -7.13
N ASP A 157 -11.45 14.51 -6.10
CA ASP A 157 -12.60 14.99 -5.32
C ASP A 157 -12.22 16.04 -4.27
N GLY A 158 -10.94 16.41 -4.15
CA GLY A 158 -10.45 17.36 -3.17
C GLY A 158 -10.27 16.77 -1.75
N LYS A 159 -10.28 15.43 -1.63
CA LYS A 159 -10.04 14.73 -0.35
C LYS A 159 -8.55 14.53 -0.13
N ILE A 160 -8.08 14.85 1.06
CA ILE A 160 -6.67 14.76 1.44
C ILE A 160 -6.18 13.32 1.37
N ILE A 161 -5.04 13.12 0.73
CA ILE A 161 -4.34 11.84 0.61
C ILE A 161 -2.91 11.89 1.15
N LEU A 162 -2.35 13.11 1.32
CA LEU A 162 -0.98 13.30 1.78
C LEU A 162 -0.82 14.65 2.49
N MET A 163 -0.04 14.64 3.57
CA MET A 163 0.48 15.83 4.25
C MET A 163 1.93 15.56 4.66
N ASN A 164 2.80 16.57 4.51
CA ASN A 164 4.12 16.47 5.11
C ASN A 164 4.10 16.99 6.56
N SER A 165 5.17 16.69 7.30
CA SER A 165 5.25 17.05 8.73
C SER A 165 5.13 18.53 9.01
N LEU A 166 5.54 19.40 8.09
CA LEU A 166 5.35 20.84 8.24
C LEU A 166 3.89 21.25 8.08
N ALA A 167 3.16 20.63 7.13
CA ALA A 167 1.72 20.84 6.98
C ALA A 167 0.96 20.37 8.22
N GLU A 168 1.32 19.22 8.80
CA GLU A 168 0.74 18.73 10.06
C GLU A 168 0.98 19.74 11.20
N SER A 169 2.21 20.24 11.32
CA SER A 169 2.56 21.23 12.36
C SER A 169 1.80 22.53 12.22
N LEU A 170 1.70 23.10 11.00
CA LEU A 170 1.03 24.38 10.77
C LEU A 170 -0.49 24.28 10.87
N THR A 171 -1.08 23.20 10.35
CA THR A 171 -2.54 23.00 10.40
C THR A 171 -3.02 22.47 11.75
N GLY A 172 -2.15 21.84 12.55
CA GLY A 172 -2.51 21.13 13.78
C GLY A 172 -3.28 19.84 13.55
N TRP A 173 -3.29 19.31 12.33
CA TRP A 173 -3.89 18.03 11.96
C TRP A 173 -2.78 17.03 11.62
N ASP A 174 -2.84 15.82 12.14
CA ASP A 174 -2.02 14.73 11.61
C ASP A 174 -2.69 14.08 10.38
N LEU A 175 -1.89 13.41 9.54
CA LEU A 175 -2.37 12.80 8.31
C LEU A 175 -3.43 11.72 8.57
N ASN A 176 -3.34 10.96 9.67
CA ASN A 176 -4.31 9.90 9.97
C ASN A 176 -5.71 10.48 10.20
N ASP A 177 -5.79 11.61 10.90
CA ASP A 177 -7.04 12.32 11.16
C ASP A 177 -7.56 13.09 9.94
N ALA A 178 -6.65 13.58 9.09
CA ALA A 178 -6.95 14.41 7.92
C ALA A 178 -7.26 13.59 6.66
N ASN A 179 -6.78 12.36 6.57
CA ASN A 179 -6.94 11.51 5.40
C ASN A 179 -8.41 11.27 5.05
N GLY A 180 -8.74 11.50 3.78
CA GLY A 180 -10.12 11.38 3.28
C GLY A 180 -11.04 12.55 3.61
N LYS A 181 -10.61 13.54 4.41
CA LYS A 181 -11.35 14.79 4.65
C LYS A 181 -11.19 15.74 3.47
N GLU A 182 -12.16 16.63 3.30
CA GLU A 182 -12.02 17.71 2.33
C GLU A 182 -10.93 18.71 2.73
N LEU A 183 -10.16 19.19 1.77
CA LEU A 183 -9.07 20.16 2.01
C LEU A 183 -9.54 21.35 2.84
N ARG A 184 -10.75 21.86 2.59
CA ARG A 184 -11.34 23.00 3.32
C ARG A 184 -11.62 22.74 4.80
N GLU A 185 -11.71 21.51 5.23
CA GLU A 185 -11.90 21.18 6.64
C GLU A 185 -10.59 21.33 7.44
N VAL A 186 -9.47 21.10 6.78
CA VAL A 186 -8.13 21.10 7.35
C VAL A 186 -7.41 22.42 7.10
N PHE A 187 -7.46 22.93 5.87
CA PHE A 187 -6.91 24.23 5.50
C PHE A 187 -8.05 25.27 5.43
N LYS A 188 -8.18 26.10 6.47
CA LYS A 188 -9.24 27.11 6.63
C LYS A 188 -8.67 28.51 6.49
N PRO A 189 -8.64 29.09 5.28
CA PRO A 189 -8.26 30.48 5.11
C PRO A 189 -9.36 31.40 5.68
N LEU A 190 -8.99 32.43 6.43
CA LEU A 190 -9.92 33.41 7.00
C LEU A 190 -10.47 34.39 5.95
N ASP A 191 -9.97 34.39 4.74
CA ASP A 191 -10.42 35.29 3.69
C ASP A 191 -11.78 34.84 3.14
N LYS A 192 -12.80 35.68 3.30
CA LYS A 192 -14.20 35.44 2.90
C LYS A 192 -14.44 35.28 1.40
N HIS A 193 -13.43 35.46 0.56
CA HIS A 193 -13.54 35.33 -0.90
C HIS A 193 -13.48 33.87 -1.39
N TYR A 194 -13.35 32.89 -0.48
CA TYR A 194 -13.26 31.47 -0.82
C TYR A 194 -14.38 30.65 -0.18
N GLU A 195 -15.59 30.78 -0.75
CA GLU A 195 -16.74 29.99 -0.30
C GLU A 195 -16.70 28.55 -0.83
N SER A 196 -15.89 28.28 -1.86
CA SER A 196 -15.71 26.88 -2.37
C SER A 196 -14.33 26.65 -2.97
N ILE A 197 -13.87 25.39 -2.86
CA ILE A 197 -12.73 24.87 -3.61
C ILE A 197 -12.88 25.11 -5.12
N ASN A 198 -14.12 25.11 -5.64
CA ASN A 198 -14.42 25.41 -7.04
C ASN A 198 -14.01 26.82 -7.46
N ASP A 199 -13.92 27.78 -6.53
CA ASP A 199 -13.44 29.12 -6.85
C ASP A 199 -11.90 29.15 -6.98
N PHE A 200 -11.20 28.22 -6.31
CA PHE A 200 -9.79 27.96 -6.54
C PHE A 200 -9.53 27.35 -7.93
N TYR A 201 -10.47 26.54 -8.47
CA TYR A 201 -10.29 25.81 -9.73
C TYR A 201 -10.46 26.68 -10.97
N LYS A 202 -11.20 27.77 -10.90
CA LYS A 202 -11.51 28.61 -12.07
C LYS A 202 -10.31 29.37 -12.62
N ASN A 203 -9.24 29.52 -11.83
CA ASN A 203 -8.10 30.38 -12.20
C ASN A 203 -6.77 29.63 -12.44
N ASN A 204 -6.79 28.29 -12.61
CA ASN A 204 -5.66 27.41 -12.98
C ASN A 204 -4.37 27.48 -12.11
N GLU A 205 -4.10 28.56 -11.42
CA GLU A 205 -3.01 28.73 -10.45
C GLU A 205 -3.39 29.78 -9.45
N LEU A 206 -3.31 29.49 -8.17
CA LEU A 206 -3.51 30.49 -7.13
C LEU A 206 -2.21 30.67 -6.33
N LEU A 207 -1.47 31.69 -6.71
CA LEU A 207 -0.45 32.29 -5.85
C LEU A 207 -1.12 33.34 -4.98
N LYS A 208 -1.13 33.16 -3.66
CA LYS A 208 -1.55 34.21 -2.73
C LYS A 208 -0.52 34.43 -1.65
N ASP A 209 -0.12 35.67 -1.58
CA ASP A 209 0.63 36.24 -0.45
C ASP A 209 -0.38 36.66 0.61
N ASN A 210 -0.04 36.42 1.89
CA ASN A 210 -0.80 36.87 3.06
C ASN A 210 -2.21 36.25 3.25
N VAL A 211 -2.29 34.92 3.18
CA VAL A 211 -3.45 34.16 3.67
C VAL A 211 -3.29 33.91 5.17
N ILE A 212 -4.33 34.11 5.94
CA ILE A 212 -4.34 33.71 7.35
C ILE A 212 -4.98 32.34 7.45
N LEU A 213 -4.19 31.32 7.82
CA LEU A 213 -4.64 29.98 8.10
C LEU A 213 -5.12 29.90 9.56
N LYS A 214 -6.34 29.43 9.78
CA LYS A 214 -6.79 29.04 11.11
C LYS A 214 -6.52 27.56 11.36
N ASN A 215 -5.61 27.24 12.29
CA ASN A 215 -5.27 25.87 12.62
C ASN A 215 -6.35 25.17 13.48
N LYS A 216 -6.16 23.88 13.77
CA LYS A 216 -7.12 23.06 14.57
C LYS A 216 -7.30 23.61 15.99
N GLN A 217 -6.29 24.27 16.54
CA GLN A 217 -6.30 24.90 17.87
C GLN A 217 -6.98 26.27 17.88
N GLY A 218 -7.29 26.82 16.70
CA GLY A 218 -7.91 28.15 16.55
C GLY A 218 -6.93 29.31 16.46
N GLU A 219 -5.63 29.03 16.30
CA GLU A 219 -4.59 30.05 16.14
C GLU A 219 -4.57 30.53 14.68
N ASP A 220 -4.31 31.81 14.52
CA ASP A 220 -4.22 32.49 13.23
C ASP A 220 -2.75 32.55 12.78
N ILE A 221 -2.42 31.85 11.71
CA ILE A 221 -1.05 31.73 11.17
C ILE A 221 -1.00 32.42 9.80
N PRO A 222 -0.21 33.49 9.62
CA PRO A 222 -0.02 34.05 8.29
C PRO A 222 0.81 33.13 7.42
N VAL A 223 0.32 32.81 6.23
CA VAL A 223 0.99 31.92 5.28
C VAL A 223 0.92 32.47 3.86
N LYS A 224 1.92 32.12 3.07
CA LYS A 224 1.87 32.21 1.61
C LYS A 224 1.47 30.86 1.05
N CYS A 225 0.52 30.81 0.14
CA CYS A 225 0.07 29.53 -0.40
C CYS A 225 0.00 29.52 -1.93
N ASN A 226 0.24 28.36 -2.47
CA ASN A 226 0.15 28.06 -3.89
C ASN A 226 -0.61 26.75 -4.08
N LEU A 227 -1.72 26.78 -4.83
CA LEU A 227 -2.48 25.59 -5.19
C LEU A 227 -2.24 25.27 -6.66
N LYS A 228 -1.84 24.02 -6.95
CA LYS A 228 -1.63 23.49 -8.29
C LYS A 228 -2.54 22.32 -8.56
N ILE A 229 -3.01 22.22 -9.82
CA ILE A 229 -3.77 21.07 -10.30
C ILE A 229 -2.78 19.99 -10.72
N ILE A 230 -2.98 18.76 -10.23
CA ILE A 230 -2.28 17.56 -10.68
C ILE A 230 -3.14 16.93 -11.78
N ARG A 231 -2.54 16.69 -12.96
CA ARG A 231 -3.19 16.03 -14.09
C ARG A 231 -2.51 14.71 -14.38
N ASP A 232 -3.28 13.75 -14.89
CA ASP A 232 -2.73 12.50 -15.40
C ASP A 232 -2.21 12.64 -16.85
N ASN A 233 -1.82 11.52 -17.46
CA ASN A 233 -1.29 11.48 -18.82
C ASN A 233 -2.33 11.84 -19.89
N ASP A 234 -3.63 11.71 -19.59
CA ASP A 234 -4.75 12.04 -20.45
C ASP A 234 -5.25 13.49 -20.22
N TYR A 235 -4.51 14.26 -19.40
CA TYR A 235 -4.84 15.63 -18.98
C TYR A 235 -6.07 15.75 -18.08
N ASP A 236 -6.63 14.66 -17.60
CA ASP A 236 -7.71 14.68 -16.61
C ASP A 236 -7.20 15.10 -15.22
N ILE A 237 -8.05 15.73 -14.43
CA ILE A 237 -7.70 16.15 -13.07
C ILE A 237 -7.58 14.90 -12.18
N ASN A 238 -6.36 14.63 -11.72
CA ASN A 238 -6.07 13.53 -10.80
C ASN A 238 -6.04 13.99 -9.33
N GLY A 239 -5.87 15.29 -9.09
CA GLY A 239 -5.86 15.85 -7.75
C GLY A 239 -5.35 17.29 -7.70
N PHE A 240 -5.05 17.73 -6.47
CA PHE A 240 -4.57 19.07 -6.20
C PHE A 240 -3.40 19.02 -5.22
N MET A 241 -2.47 19.94 -5.38
CA MET A 241 -1.34 20.14 -4.47
C MET A 241 -1.35 21.54 -3.92
N LEU A 242 -1.53 21.69 -2.62
CA LEU A 242 -1.39 22.94 -1.88
C LEU A 242 0.00 22.98 -1.24
N VAL A 243 0.76 24.01 -1.58
CA VAL A 243 2.07 24.30 -0.98
C VAL A 243 1.95 25.62 -0.23
N PHE A 244 2.38 25.67 1.02
CA PHE A 244 2.33 26.88 1.83
C PHE A 244 3.48 26.96 2.82
N ASN A 245 3.86 28.18 3.18
CA ASN A 245 4.89 28.48 4.18
C ASN A 245 4.51 29.70 5.03
N HIS A 246 5.14 29.76 6.19
CA HIS A 246 4.97 30.86 7.14
C HIS A 246 6.02 31.95 6.91
#